data_63997be977afafe48fa0404ccf8a64f5
#
_entry.id   63997be977afafe48fa0404ccf8a64f5
#
_cell.length_a   1.000
_cell.length_b   1.000
_cell.length_c   1.000
_cell.angle_alpha   90.00
_cell.angle_beta   90.00
_cell.angle_gamma   90.00
#
_symmetry.space_group_name_H-M   'P 1'
#
loop_
_entity.id
_entity.type
_entity.pdbx_description
1 polymer ?
#
loop_
_entity_poly.entity_id
_entity_poly.type
_entity_poly.pdbx_seq_one_letter_code
_entity_poly.pdbx_strand_id
1 'polypeptide(L)'
;DIWVVQRNPYLQDDLLDNPARRKLLVDALQHRLGEIDKRRTPADDAERDRLVGELAQAARRAVAEFDATFEQAATLRRQIQRTLGRLTAKDNIKFDGLSRVSHVTDATDWRVEYPFVVLTPDTEAEMAGLVKGCIELGLTIIPRGGGTGYTGGAIPLTWKSVVINTEKLEAMTEVEMRRLPGMDSEVGTVWTEAGVVTQRVADAAERAGYVFAVDPTSAEASCIGGNIAMNAGGKKAVLWGTALDNLASWRMVT
;
A
#
# COMPACT_ATOMS: atom_id res chain seq x y z
N ASP A 1 -6.15 -6.61 -24.46
CA ASP A 1 -7.29 -6.49 -23.53
C ASP A 1 -6.89 -6.97 -22.12
N ILE A 2 -6.36 -8.19 -21.92
CA ILE A 2 -5.94 -8.72 -20.60
C ILE A 2 -4.94 -7.78 -19.93
N TRP A 3 -3.89 -7.39 -20.61
CA TRP A 3 -2.86 -6.49 -20.10
C TRP A 3 -3.44 -5.14 -19.62
N VAL A 4 -4.42 -4.59 -20.34
CA VAL A 4 -5.07 -3.33 -19.97
C VAL A 4 -5.82 -3.48 -18.63
N VAL A 5 -6.56 -4.58 -18.47
CA VAL A 5 -7.30 -4.86 -17.24
C VAL A 5 -6.34 -5.08 -16.06
N GLN A 6 -5.27 -5.87 -16.27
CA GLN A 6 -4.28 -6.15 -15.22
C GLN A 6 -3.54 -4.90 -14.72
N ARG A 7 -3.51 -3.84 -15.54
CA ARG A 7 -2.85 -2.56 -15.20
C ARG A 7 -3.81 -1.42 -14.89
N ASN A 8 -5.09 -1.73 -14.73
CA ASN A 8 -6.11 -0.74 -14.43
C ASN A 8 -6.99 -1.19 -13.25
N PRO A 9 -6.74 -0.69 -12.04
CA PRO A 9 -7.51 -1.07 -10.85
C PRO A 9 -9.01 -0.80 -10.96
N TYR A 10 -9.41 0.24 -11.68
CA TYR A 10 -10.84 0.53 -11.90
C TYR A 10 -11.53 -0.53 -12.75
N LEU A 11 -10.85 -1.02 -13.80
CA LEU A 11 -11.37 -2.13 -14.60
C LEU A 11 -11.37 -3.45 -13.83
N GLN A 12 -10.36 -3.68 -13.00
CA GLN A 12 -10.33 -4.86 -12.11
C GLN A 12 -11.52 -4.86 -11.16
N ASP A 13 -11.81 -3.72 -10.52
CA ASP A 13 -12.94 -3.59 -9.61
C ASP A 13 -14.27 -3.78 -10.34
N ASP A 14 -14.45 -3.14 -11.51
CA ASP A 14 -15.68 -3.31 -12.30
C ASP A 14 -15.92 -4.77 -12.69
N LEU A 15 -14.90 -5.48 -13.16
CA LEU A 15 -15.02 -6.89 -13.54
C LEU A 15 -15.14 -7.84 -12.34
N LEU A 16 -14.66 -7.44 -11.19
CA LEU A 16 -14.83 -8.18 -9.93
C LEU A 16 -16.26 -8.04 -9.40
N ASP A 17 -16.78 -6.82 -9.42
CA ASP A 17 -18.12 -6.49 -8.92
C ASP A 17 -19.24 -6.86 -9.93
N ASN A 18 -18.91 -7.02 -11.23
CA ASN A 18 -19.83 -7.36 -12.31
C ASN A 18 -19.44 -8.65 -13.04
N PRO A 19 -19.70 -9.84 -12.47
CA PRO A 19 -19.33 -11.13 -13.11
C PRO A 19 -19.91 -11.33 -14.51
N ALA A 20 -21.07 -10.73 -14.80
CA ALA A 20 -21.68 -10.80 -16.14
C ALA A 20 -20.82 -10.06 -17.18
N ARG A 21 -20.27 -8.89 -16.85
CA ARG A 21 -19.34 -8.16 -17.73
C ARG A 21 -18.04 -8.93 -17.92
N ARG A 22 -17.50 -9.50 -16.84
CA ARG A 22 -16.33 -10.37 -16.91
C ARG A 22 -16.56 -11.52 -17.87
N LYS A 23 -17.69 -12.20 -17.74
CA LYS A 23 -18.05 -13.31 -18.63
C LYS A 23 -18.11 -12.86 -20.09
N LEU A 24 -18.74 -11.72 -20.40
CA LEU A 24 -18.78 -11.20 -21.76
C LEU A 24 -17.38 -10.92 -22.33
N LEU A 25 -16.46 -10.39 -21.52
CA LEU A 25 -15.06 -10.18 -21.94
C LEU A 25 -14.37 -11.50 -22.24
N VAL A 26 -14.49 -12.49 -21.35
CA VAL A 26 -13.88 -13.81 -21.53
C VAL A 26 -14.46 -14.52 -22.75
N ASP A 27 -15.79 -14.51 -22.91
CA ASP A 27 -16.47 -15.09 -24.08
C ASP A 27 -16.00 -14.43 -25.41
N ALA A 28 -15.82 -13.11 -25.42
CA ALA A 28 -15.28 -12.39 -26.58
C ALA A 28 -13.83 -12.77 -26.91
N LEU A 29 -12.98 -12.96 -25.88
CA LEU A 29 -11.61 -13.43 -26.07
C LEU A 29 -11.58 -14.87 -26.61
N GLN A 30 -12.39 -15.76 -26.06
CA GLN A 30 -12.52 -17.14 -26.56
C GLN A 30 -13.06 -17.20 -27.99
N HIS A 31 -14.04 -16.37 -28.32
CA HIS A 31 -14.54 -16.27 -29.69
C HIS A 31 -13.43 -15.88 -30.68
N ARG A 32 -12.62 -14.85 -30.37
CA ARG A 32 -11.47 -14.45 -31.18
C ARG A 32 -10.47 -15.58 -31.41
N LEU A 33 -10.20 -16.37 -30.36
CA LEU A 33 -9.31 -17.53 -30.47
C LEU A 33 -9.90 -18.63 -31.33
N GLY A 34 -11.22 -18.85 -31.26
CA GLY A 34 -11.94 -19.75 -32.17
C GLY A 34 -11.89 -19.33 -33.65
N GLU A 35 -11.93 -18.02 -33.94
CA GLU A 35 -11.76 -17.51 -35.30
C GLU A 35 -10.35 -17.73 -35.87
N ILE A 36 -9.32 -17.75 -35.02
CA ILE A 36 -7.96 -18.12 -35.45
C ILE A 36 -7.93 -19.58 -35.89
N ASP A 37 -8.54 -20.50 -35.14
CA ASP A 37 -8.59 -21.92 -35.52
C ASP A 37 -9.29 -22.16 -36.84
N LYS A 38 -10.41 -21.47 -37.09
CA LYS A 38 -11.16 -21.57 -38.36
C LYS A 38 -10.37 -21.09 -39.58
N ARG A 39 -9.40 -20.20 -39.37
CA ARG A 39 -8.56 -19.63 -40.47
C ARG A 39 -7.23 -20.35 -40.65
N ARG A 40 -6.98 -21.40 -39.87
CA ARG A 40 -5.78 -22.23 -40.04
C ARG A 40 -5.91 -23.06 -41.32
N THR A 41 -4.82 -23.09 -42.09
CA THR A 41 -4.70 -23.86 -43.35
C THR A 41 -3.44 -24.72 -43.30
N PRO A 42 -3.49 -25.87 -42.59
CA PRO A 42 -2.32 -26.75 -42.43
C PRO A 42 -1.68 -27.24 -43.74
N ALA A 43 -2.46 -27.28 -44.80
CA ALA A 43 -2.00 -27.77 -46.10
C ALA A 43 -1.03 -26.82 -46.84
N ASP A 44 -1.04 -25.52 -46.48
CA ASP A 44 -0.25 -24.52 -47.22
C ASP A 44 1.17 -24.35 -46.61
N ASP A 45 1.31 -24.42 -45.26
CA ASP A 45 2.57 -24.29 -44.56
C ASP A 45 2.45 -24.94 -43.18
N ALA A 46 2.97 -26.14 -43.06
CA ALA A 46 2.88 -26.95 -41.83
C ALA A 46 3.63 -26.33 -40.65
N GLU A 47 4.78 -25.68 -40.84
CA GLU A 47 5.54 -25.04 -39.78
C GLU A 47 4.82 -23.80 -39.25
N ARG A 48 4.31 -22.96 -40.12
CA ARG A 48 3.47 -21.81 -39.78
C ARG A 48 2.24 -22.24 -38.99
N ASP A 49 1.54 -23.28 -39.45
CA ASP A 49 0.35 -23.80 -38.77
C ASP A 49 0.67 -24.32 -37.38
N ARG A 50 1.80 -25.02 -37.18
CA ARG A 50 2.28 -25.48 -35.90
C ARG A 50 2.50 -24.31 -34.94
N LEU A 51 3.22 -23.26 -35.36
CA LEU A 51 3.50 -22.06 -34.57
C LEU A 51 2.23 -21.31 -34.20
N VAL A 52 1.30 -21.15 -35.13
CA VAL A 52 -0.01 -20.54 -34.85
C VAL A 52 -0.81 -21.36 -33.84
N GLY A 53 -0.74 -22.68 -33.93
CA GLY A 53 -1.38 -23.59 -32.96
C GLY A 53 -0.82 -23.43 -31.54
N GLU A 54 0.50 -23.40 -31.41
CA GLU A 54 1.18 -23.19 -30.12
C GLU A 54 0.82 -21.83 -29.52
N LEU A 55 0.83 -20.75 -30.33
CA LEU A 55 0.44 -19.42 -29.88
C LEU A 55 -1.02 -19.37 -29.43
N ALA A 56 -1.95 -19.96 -30.21
CA ALA A 56 -3.36 -20.02 -29.85
C ALA A 56 -3.58 -20.80 -28.54
N GLN A 57 -2.85 -21.88 -28.32
CA GLN A 57 -2.92 -22.64 -27.09
C GLN A 57 -2.37 -21.85 -25.88
N ALA A 58 -1.26 -21.14 -26.05
CA ALA A 58 -0.70 -20.26 -25.02
C ALA A 58 -1.70 -19.14 -24.67
N ALA A 59 -2.33 -18.53 -25.70
CA ALA A 59 -3.34 -17.50 -25.48
C ALA A 59 -4.59 -18.02 -24.76
N ARG A 60 -5.05 -19.25 -25.04
CA ARG A 60 -6.15 -19.88 -24.29
C ARG A 60 -5.80 -20.09 -22.81
N ARG A 61 -4.60 -20.57 -22.53
CA ARG A 61 -4.12 -20.67 -21.14
C ARG A 61 -4.13 -19.30 -20.45
N ALA A 62 -3.61 -18.27 -21.11
CA ALA A 62 -3.59 -16.93 -20.55
C ALA A 62 -5.01 -16.37 -20.28
N VAL A 63 -6.00 -16.65 -21.14
CA VAL A 63 -7.40 -16.27 -20.89
C VAL A 63 -8.00 -17.03 -19.71
N ALA A 64 -7.73 -18.32 -19.59
CA ALA A 64 -8.21 -19.13 -18.48
C ALA A 64 -7.58 -18.69 -17.15
N GLU A 65 -6.27 -18.43 -17.13
CA GLU A 65 -5.55 -17.90 -15.97
C GLU A 65 -6.08 -16.51 -15.56
N PHE A 66 -6.32 -15.64 -16.54
CA PHE A 66 -6.90 -14.33 -16.33
C PHE A 66 -8.27 -14.42 -15.64
N ASP A 67 -9.18 -15.27 -16.12
CA ASP A 67 -10.49 -15.45 -15.47
C ASP A 67 -10.36 -16.02 -14.06
N ALA A 68 -9.47 -17.00 -13.87
CA ALA A 68 -9.23 -17.60 -12.55
C ALA A 68 -8.70 -16.60 -11.50
N THR A 69 -7.95 -15.55 -11.91
CA THR A 69 -7.47 -14.52 -10.99
C THR A 69 -8.59 -13.77 -10.30
N PHE A 70 -9.74 -13.57 -10.96
CA PHE A 70 -10.90 -12.90 -10.36
C PHE A 70 -11.57 -13.74 -9.27
N GLU A 71 -11.63 -15.06 -9.42
CA GLU A 71 -12.17 -15.94 -8.38
C GLU A 71 -11.26 -15.95 -7.14
N GLN A 72 -9.94 -15.95 -7.35
CA GLN A 72 -8.96 -15.82 -6.27
C GLN A 72 -9.11 -14.46 -5.57
N ALA A 73 -9.20 -13.37 -6.32
CA ALA A 73 -9.39 -12.02 -5.81
C ALA A 73 -10.71 -11.88 -5.03
N ALA A 74 -11.83 -12.39 -5.56
CA ALA A 74 -13.12 -12.38 -4.89
C ALA A 74 -13.07 -13.16 -3.56
N THR A 75 -12.40 -14.28 -3.56
CA THR A 75 -12.25 -15.12 -2.36
C THR A 75 -11.41 -14.40 -1.31
N LEU A 76 -10.27 -13.84 -1.69
CA LEU A 76 -9.40 -13.08 -0.80
C LEU A 76 -10.12 -11.83 -0.24
N ARG A 77 -10.86 -11.09 -1.08
CA ARG A 77 -11.67 -9.93 -0.64
C ARG A 77 -12.67 -10.31 0.45
N ARG A 78 -13.42 -11.42 0.26
CA ARG A 78 -14.35 -11.94 1.28
C ARG A 78 -13.63 -12.34 2.58
N GLN A 79 -12.46 -12.98 2.48
CA GLN A 79 -11.66 -13.36 3.64
C GLN A 79 -11.19 -12.14 4.42
N ILE A 80 -10.64 -11.13 3.74
CA ILE A 80 -10.20 -9.86 4.33
C ILE A 80 -11.37 -9.17 5.04
N GLN A 81 -12.51 -8.99 4.36
CA GLN A 81 -13.68 -8.35 4.94
C GLN A 81 -14.17 -9.08 6.21
N ARG A 82 -14.17 -10.41 6.20
CA ARG A 82 -14.61 -11.22 7.36
C ARG A 82 -13.62 -11.16 8.52
N THR A 83 -12.33 -11.19 8.24
CA THR A 83 -11.27 -11.22 9.26
C THR A 83 -11.03 -9.83 9.83
N LEU A 84 -10.75 -8.85 8.97
CA LEU A 84 -10.37 -7.49 9.39
C LEU A 84 -11.59 -6.62 9.74
N GLY A 85 -12.75 -6.87 9.17
CA GLY A 85 -13.98 -6.12 9.48
C GLY A 85 -14.53 -6.32 10.92
N ARG A 86 -13.89 -7.18 11.72
CA ARG A 86 -14.13 -7.31 13.15
C ARG A 86 -13.20 -6.44 14.00
N LEU A 87 -12.15 -5.90 13.37
CA LEU A 87 -11.03 -5.21 14.02
C LEU A 87 -11.04 -3.72 13.75
N THR A 88 -11.65 -3.30 12.66
CA THR A 88 -11.74 -1.90 12.24
C THR A 88 -13.09 -1.63 11.57
N ALA A 89 -13.44 -0.36 11.41
CA ALA A 89 -14.65 0.04 10.69
C ALA A 89 -14.61 -0.42 9.22
N LYS A 90 -15.76 -0.74 8.65
CA LYS A 90 -15.87 -1.24 7.27
C LYS A 90 -15.25 -0.28 6.25
N ASP A 91 -15.43 1.02 6.45
CA ASP A 91 -14.94 2.08 5.56
C ASP A 91 -13.42 2.26 5.63
N ASN A 92 -12.77 1.62 6.62
CA ASN A 92 -11.32 1.57 6.74
C ASN A 92 -10.68 0.47 5.88
N ILE A 93 -11.49 -0.39 5.24
CA ILE A 93 -11.02 -1.50 4.39
C ILE A 93 -11.39 -1.14 2.94
N LYS A 94 -10.45 -0.55 2.23
CA LYS A 94 -10.68 0.06 0.91
C LYS A 94 -10.11 -0.84 -0.19
N PHE A 95 -10.98 -1.29 -1.10
CA PHE A 95 -10.59 -2.08 -2.27
C PHE A 95 -10.70 -1.28 -3.58
N ASP A 96 -11.33 -0.12 -3.55
CA ASP A 96 -11.65 0.67 -4.72
C ASP A 96 -10.41 1.15 -5.49
N GLY A 97 -10.59 1.37 -6.79
CA GLY A 97 -9.51 1.75 -7.69
C GLY A 97 -8.81 3.05 -7.30
N LEU A 98 -9.54 4.04 -6.74
CA LEU A 98 -8.95 5.31 -6.31
C LEU A 98 -7.99 5.10 -5.14
N SER A 99 -8.42 4.39 -4.11
CA SER A 99 -7.58 4.08 -2.95
C SER A 99 -6.33 3.28 -3.36
N ARG A 100 -6.46 2.34 -4.27
CA ARG A 100 -5.34 1.53 -4.77
C ARG A 100 -4.36 2.35 -5.60
N VAL A 101 -4.84 3.23 -6.48
CA VAL A 101 -3.98 4.10 -7.30
C VAL A 101 -3.24 5.14 -6.47
N SER A 102 -3.88 5.74 -5.46
CA SER A 102 -3.24 6.74 -4.60
C SER A 102 -2.15 6.17 -3.69
N HIS A 103 -2.06 4.83 -3.57
CA HIS A 103 -1.06 4.15 -2.73
C HIS A 103 -0.08 3.28 -3.54
N VAL A 104 0.05 3.51 -4.84
CA VAL A 104 0.91 2.71 -5.73
C VAL A 104 2.36 3.16 -5.76
N THR A 105 2.65 4.39 -5.35
CA THR A 105 3.98 4.99 -5.43
C THR A 105 4.36 5.75 -4.16
N ASP A 106 5.63 6.01 -3.99
CA ASP A 106 6.18 6.99 -3.04
C ASP A 106 6.96 8.08 -3.81
N ALA A 107 7.92 8.76 -3.17
CA ALA A 107 8.71 9.80 -3.83
C ALA A 107 9.79 9.27 -4.80
N THR A 108 9.90 7.95 -5.00
CA THR A 108 10.82 7.34 -5.98
C THR A 108 10.27 7.30 -7.40
N ASP A 109 9.01 7.62 -7.64
CA ASP A 109 8.28 7.42 -8.91
C ASP A 109 8.14 5.95 -9.35
N TRP A 110 8.61 5.01 -8.59
CA TRP A 110 8.45 3.59 -8.90
C TRP A 110 6.99 3.16 -8.76
N ARG A 111 6.53 2.36 -9.72
CA ARG A 111 5.20 1.77 -9.78
C ARG A 111 5.35 0.33 -10.19
N VAL A 112 5.38 -0.58 -9.24
CA VAL A 112 5.60 -2.00 -9.50
C VAL A 112 4.27 -2.73 -9.58
N GLU A 113 3.44 -2.63 -8.53
CA GLU A 113 2.15 -3.28 -8.45
C GLU A 113 1.15 -2.42 -7.67
N TYR A 114 -0.14 -2.62 -7.89
CA TYR A 114 -1.18 -2.01 -7.07
C TYR A 114 -1.39 -2.81 -5.80
N PRO A 115 -1.63 -2.16 -4.64
CA PRO A 115 -2.02 -2.89 -3.45
C PRO A 115 -3.38 -3.56 -3.69
N PHE A 116 -3.60 -4.73 -3.10
CA PHE A 116 -4.90 -5.39 -3.16
C PHE A 116 -5.95 -4.68 -2.30
N VAL A 117 -5.52 -4.17 -1.16
CA VAL A 117 -6.37 -3.46 -0.20
C VAL A 117 -5.56 -2.36 0.50
N VAL A 118 -6.24 -1.27 0.83
CA VAL A 118 -5.70 -0.20 1.67
C VAL A 118 -6.49 -0.17 2.97
N LEU A 119 -5.78 -0.15 4.10
CA LEU A 119 -6.34 -0.02 5.43
C LEU A 119 -6.02 1.35 6.00
N THR A 120 -7.02 2.03 6.58
CA THR A 120 -6.85 3.32 7.25
C THR A 120 -7.42 3.24 8.66
N PRO A 121 -6.69 2.60 9.61
CA PRO A 121 -7.17 2.40 10.98
C PRO A 121 -7.49 3.74 11.67
N ASP A 122 -8.52 3.74 12.50
CA ASP A 122 -8.94 4.94 13.25
C ASP A 122 -8.12 5.15 14.52
N THR A 123 -7.58 4.07 15.09
CA THR A 123 -6.88 4.10 16.39
C THR A 123 -5.65 3.19 16.39
N GLU A 124 -4.68 3.54 17.23
CA GLU A 124 -3.51 2.71 17.51
C GLU A 124 -3.88 1.30 18.02
N ALA A 125 -4.98 1.19 18.77
CA ALA A 125 -5.42 -0.08 19.36
C ALA A 125 -5.77 -1.14 18.29
N GLU A 126 -6.17 -0.72 17.09
CA GLU A 126 -6.48 -1.62 15.98
C GLU A 126 -5.23 -2.25 15.35
N MET A 127 -4.07 -1.60 15.45
CA MET A 127 -2.88 -1.93 14.66
C MET A 127 -2.40 -3.37 14.88
N ALA A 128 -2.27 -3.82 16.11
CA ALA A 128 -1.77 -5.17 16.40
C ALA A 128 -2.69 -6.26 15.82
N GLY A 129 -4.01 -6.06 15.96
CA GLY A 129 -5.01 -6.95 15.39
C GLY A 129 -4.97 -6.98 13.86
N LEU A 130 -4.89 -5.82 13.23
CA LEU A 130 -4.82 -5.69 11.77
C LEU A 130 -3.55 -6.34 11.21
N VAL A 131 -2.39 -6.09 11.81
CA VAL A 131 -1.13 -6.71 11.39
C VAL A 131 -1.21 -8.22 11.50
N LYS A 132 -1.68 -8.75 12.64
CA LYS A 132 -1.90 -10.20 12.83
C LYS A 132 -2.83 -10.77 11.78
N GLY A 133 -3.99 -10.16 11.56
CA GLY A 133 -4.95 -10.62 10.56
C GLY A 133 -4.39 -10.59 9.13
N CYS A 134 -3.59 -9.59 8.78
CA CYS A 134 -2.90 -9.53 7.48
C CYS A 134 -1.88 -10.67 7.32
N ILE A 135 -1.11 -10.99 8.37
CA ILE A 135 -0.16 -12.11 8.36
C ILE A 135 -0.91 -13.44 8.17
N GLU A 136 -1.98 -13.67 8.91
CA GLU A 136 -2.82 -14.89 8.81
C GLU A 136 -3.44 -15.06 7.41
N LEU A 137 -3.75 -13.95 6.72
CA LEU A 137 -4.24 -13.94 5.34
C LEU A 137 -3.12 -14.07 4.30
N GLY A 138 -1.85 -14.07 4.72
CA GLY A 138 -0.67 -14.12 3.86
C GLY A 138 -0.55 -12.90 2.97
N LEU A 139 -0.90 -11.71 3.47
CA LEU A 139 -0.72 -10.44 2.78
C LEU A 139 0.67 -9.86 3.04
N THR A 140 1.31 -9.32 2.01
CA THR A 140 2.53 -8.52 2.18
C THR A 140 2.15 -7.16 2.74
N ILE A 141 2.62 -6.84 3.94
CA ILE A 141 2.27 -5.62 4.66
C ILE A 141 3.23 -4.49 4.28
N ILE A 142 2.65 -3.34 3.93
CA ILE A 142 3.36 -2.12 3.58
C ILE A 142 2.84 -1.00 4.47
N PRO A 143 3.59 -0.60 5.51
CA PRO A 143 3.23 0.56 6.32
C PRO A 143 3.47 1.84 5.52
N ARG A 144 2.55 2.80 5.63
CA ARG A 144 2.62 4.07 4.93
C ARG A 144 2.16 5.22 5.82
N GLY A 145 2.99 6.24 5.91
CA GLY A 145 2.61 7.59 6.36
C GLY A 145 2.36 8.49 5.15
N GLY A 146 3.05 9.61 5.02
CA GLY A 146 2.92 10.53 3.89
C GLY A 146 3.45 10.03 2.54
N GLY A 147 4.13 8.88 2.48
CA GLY A 147 4.68 8.34 1.24
C GLY A 147 5.84 9.16 0.66
N THR A 148 6.55 9.90 1.49
CA THR A 148 7.62 10.83 1.10
C THR A 148 9.02 10.20 1.05
N GLY A 149 9.13 8.90 1.28
CA GLY A 149 10.40 8.17 1.29
C GLY A 149 11.00 8.00 -0.11
N TYR A 150 12.34 7.88 -0.16
CA TYR A 150 13.11 7.70 -1.41
C TYR A 150 13.68 6.28 -1.55
N THR A 151 13.19 5.32 -0.78
CA THR A 151 13.74 3.95 -0.74
C THR A 151 12.82 2.90 -1.34
N GLY A 152 11.63 3.28 -1.80
CA GLY A 152 10.61 2.34 -2.27
C GLY A 152 9.92 1.58 -1.13
N GLY A 153 10.09 1.99 0.12
CA GLY A 153 9.54 1.30 1.30
C GLY A 153 8.01 1.35 1.41
N ALA A 154 7.37 2.27 0.69
CA ALA A 154 5.91 2.39 0.66
C ALA A 154 5.27 1.89 -0.66
N ILE A 155 6.05 1.18 -1.50
CA ILE A 155 5.61 0.69 -2.80
C ILE A 155 5.20 -0.79 -2.72
N PRO A 156 3.99 -1.17 -3.15
CA PRO A 156 3.59 -2.56 -3.30
C PRO A 156 4.42 -3.27 -4.39
N LEU A 157 4.99 -4.43 -4.07
CA LEU A 157 5.78 -5.24 -5.00
C LEU A 157 5.02 -6.45 -5.55
N THR A 158 3.92 -6.82 -4.90
CA THR A 158 3.09 -7.98 -5.27
C THR A 158 1.61 -7.60 -5.24
N TRP A 159 0.81 -8.26 -6.07
CA TRP A 159 -0.64 -8.05 -6.09
C TRP A 159 -1.31 -8.39 -4.75
N LYS A 160 -0.76 -9.34 -4.00
CA LYS A 160 -1.28 -9.79 -2.70
C LYS A 160 -0.69 -8.95 -1.56
N SER A 161 -0.78 -7.64 -1.66
CA SER A 161 -0.26 -6.71 -0.66
C SER A 161 -1.37 -5.85 -0.04
N VAL A 162 -1.11 -5.41 1.17
CA VAL A 162 -1.93 -4.46 1.91
C VAL A 162 -1.09 -3.25 2.27
N VAL A 163 -1.59 -2.06 1.97
CA VAL A 163 -1.02 -0.82 2.51
C VAL A 163 -1.79 -0.47 3.78
N ILE A 164 -1.09 -0.33 4.91
CA ILE A 164 -1.65 0.21 6.15
C ILE A 164 -1.22 1.67 6.23
N ASN A 165 -2.15 2.56 5.92
CA ASN A 165 -1.93 3.99 5.94
C ASN A 165 -2.31 4.56 7.32
N THR A 166 -1.38 5.26 7.95
CA THR A 166 -1.52 5.82 9.31
C THR A 166 -2.11 7.22 9.34
N GLU A 167 -2.66 7.71 8.24
CA GLU A 167 -3.13 9.11 8.10
C GLU A 167 -4.13 9.58 9.16
N LYS A 168 -4.91 8.66 9.74
CA LYS A 168 -5.88 8.97 10.79
C LYS A 168 -5.28 8.93 12.21
N LEU A 169 -4.10 8.40 12.38
CA LEU A 169 -3.40 8.34 13.66
C LEU A 169 -2.66 9.66 13.89
N GLU A 170 -3.42 10.71 14.19
CA GLU A 170 -2.92 12.08 14.20
C GLU A 170 -3.02 12.79 15.57
N ALA A 171 -3.28 12.04 16.64
CA ALA A 171 -3.29 12.62 17.98
C ALA A 171 -1.88 13.03 18.44
N MET A 172 -1.81 14.18 19.10
CA MET A 172 -0.56 14.78 19.57
C MET A 172 -0.83 15.59 20.86
N THR A 173 0.13 15.54 21.82
CA THR A 173 0.07 16.41 22.99
C THR A 173 0.75 17.76 22.72
N GLU A 174 0.55 18.72 23.62
CA GLU A 174 1.41 19.89 23.72
C GLU A 174 2.81 19.49 24.23
N VAL A 175 3.76 20.44 24.19
CA VAL A 175 5.10 20.24 24.71
C VAL A 175 5.05 20.12 26.24
N GLU A 176 5.56 19.02 26.76
CA GLU A 176 5.65 18.75 28.19
C GLU A 176 7.11 18.61 28.62
N MET A 177 7.46 19.23 29.76
CA MET A 177 8.78 19.06 30.35
C MET A 177 8.84 17.74 31.07
N ARG A 178 9.79 16.90 30.70
CA ARG A 178 9.98 15.57 31.30
C ARG A 178 11.45 15.30 31.56
N ARG A 179 11.73 14.65 32.69
CA ARG A 179 13.05 14.10 32.97
C ARG A 179 13.15 12.72 32.35
N LEU A 180 14.01 12.56 31.35
CA LEU A 180 14.26 11.28 30.72
C LEU A 180 15.34 10.49 31.49
N PRO A 181 15.32 9.14 31.42
CA PRO A 181 16.35 8.31 32.05
C PRO A 181 17.76 8.72 31.59
N GLY A 182 18.68 8.93 32.58
CA GLY A 182 20.06 9.32 32.29
C GLY A 182 20.28 10.82 32.04
N MET A 183 19.24 11.66 32.17
CA MET A 183 19.38 13.12 32.06
C MET A 183 19.27 13.81 33.40
N ASP A 184 20.15 14.80 33.65
CA ASP A 184 20.17 15.58 34.91
C ASP A 184 19.11 16.69 34.92
N SER A 185 18.64 17.14 33.73
CA SER A 185 17.66 18.19 33.57
C SER A 185 16.40 17.69 32.84
N GLU A 186 15.32 18.44 33.00
CA GLU A 186 14.10 18.23 32.18
C GLU A 186 14.30 18.71 30.74
N VAL A 187 13.68 18.01 29.83
CA VAL A 187 13.67 18.33 28.38
C VAL A 187 12.24 18.42 27.85
N GLY A 188 12.03 19.27 26.88
CA GLY A 188 10.73 19.37 26.19
C GLY A 188 10.48 18.11 25.36
N THR A 189 9.34 17.47 25.59
CA THR A 189 8.89 16.29 24.85
C THR A 189 7.47 16.48 24.32
N VAL A 190 7.18 15.83 23.19
CA VAL A 190 5.84 15.74 22.61
C VAL A 190 5.52 14.27 22.39
N TRP A 191 4.35 13.83 22.82
CA TRP A 191 3.84 12.52 22.41
C TRP A 191 3.03 12.67 21.13
N THR A 192 3.22 11.76 20.18
CA THR A 192 2.52 11.77 18.90
C THR A 192 2.12 10.37 18.48
N GLU A 193 1.01 10.25 17.77
CA GLU A 193 0.71 9.08 16.95
C GLU A 193 1.53 9.09 15.65
N ALA A 194 1.57 7.95 14.96
CA ALA A 194 2.44 7.71 13.79
C ALA A 194 2.09 8.58 12.56
N GLY A 195 0.83 8.98 12.41
CA GLY A 195 0.33 9.75 11.27
C GLY A 195 0.49 11.27 11.43
N VAL A 196 0.94 11.75 12.60
CA VAL A 196 1.15 13.18 12.82
C VAL A 196 2.17 13.72 11.82
N VAL A 197 1.79 14.78 11.10
CA VAL A 197 2.68 15.45 10.14
C VAL A 197 3.82 16.13 10.88
N THR A 198 5.04 15.96 10.40
CA THR A 198 6.27 16.45 11.03
C THR A 198 6.23 17.94 11.32
N GLN A 199 5.69 18.75 10.40
CA GLN A 199 5.57 20.20 10.58
C GLN A 199 4.73 20.57 11.79
N ARG A 200 3.67 19.81 12.12
CA ARG A 200 2.84 20.09 13.30
C ARG A 200 3.63 19.99 14.61
N VAL A 201 4.59 19.06 14.68
CA VAL A 201 5.48 18.95 15.85
C VAL A 201 6.46 20.11 15.90
N ALA A 202 7.01 20.51 14.74
CA ALA A 202 7.90 21.67 14.68
C ALA A 202 7.18 22.95 15.12
N ASP A 203 5.94 23.18 14.68
CA ASP A 203 5.12 24.33 15.04
C ASP A 203 4.77 24.32 16.55
N ALA A 204 4.50 23.16 17.13
CA ALA A 204 4.26 23.03 18.57
C ALA A 204 5.52 23.34 19.40
N ALA A 205 6.67 22.87 18.96
CA ALA A 205 7.95 23.18 19.60
C ALA A 205 8.24 24.69 19.55
N GLU A 206 8.05 25.32 18.38
CA GLU A 206 8.28 26.76 18.20
C GLU A 206 7.37 27.60 19.11
N ARG A 207 6.08 27.26 19.19
CA ARG A 207 5.14 27.95 20.11
C ARG A 207 5.55 27.84 21.59
N ALA A 208 6.21 26.75 21.94
CA ALA A 208 6.73 26.52 23.30
C ALA A 208 8.13 27.11 23.54
N GLY A 209 8.73 27.78 22.55
CA GLY A 209 10.07 28.37 22.62
C GLY A 209 11.20 27.35 22.40
N TYR A 210 10.92 26.21 21.78
CA TYR A 210 11.88 25.15 21.46
C TYR A 210 12.05 24.99 19.95
N VAL A 211 13.05 24.18 19.58
CA VAL A 211 13.28 23.79 18.18
C VAL A 211 13.14 22.27 18.08
N PHE A 212 12.28 21.82 17.16
CA PHE A 212 12.26 20.39 16.80
C PHE A 212 13.41 20.11 15.84
N ALA A 213 14.26 19.16 16.21
CA ALA A 213 15.53 18.91 15.52
C ALA A 213 15.35 18.18 14.17
N VAL A 214 14.33 17.35 14.03
CA VAL A 214 14.08 16.53 12.84
C VAL A 214 13.34 17.38 11.78
N ASP A 215 14.07 17.84 10.75
CA ASP A 215 13.57 18.76 9.75
C ASP A 215 13.78 18.26 8.30
N PRO A 216 13.23 17.11 7.91
CA PRO A 216 13.33 16.63 6.54
C PRO A 216 12.75 17.67 5.56
N THR A 217 13.24 17.70 4.33
CA THR A 217 12.69 18.60 3.29
C THR A 217 11.22 18.37 3.01
N SER A 218 10.70 17.19 3.37
CA SER A 218 9.30 16.79 3.27
C SER A 218 8.49 17.04 4.56
N ALA A 219 8.94 17.89 5.48
CA ALA A 219 8.30 18.07 6.80
C ALA A 219 6.80 18.37 6.73
N GLU A 220 6.36 19.11 5.70
CA GLU A 220 4.95 19.44 5.48
C GLU A 220 4.06 18.24 5.05
N ALA A 221 4.68 17.12 4.66
CA ALA A 221 3.98 15.93 4.16
C ALA A 221 4.42 14.64 4.84
N SER A 222 5.63 14.56 5.39
CA SER A 222 6.11 13.38 6.11
C SER A 222 5.44 13.24 7.47
N CYS A 223 5.29 11.99 7.93
CA CYS A 223 4.69 11.68 9.22
C CYS A 223 5.74 11.17 10.20
N ILE A 224 5.50 11.41 11.50
CA ILE A 224 6.44 11.04 12.57
C ILE A 224 6.79 9.54 12.58
N GLY A 225 5.80 8.66 12.39
CA GLY A 225 6.07 7.22 12.30
C GLY A 225 7.02 6.85 11.17
N GLY A 226 6.88 7.50 10.01
CA GLY A 226 7.79 7.34 8.88
C GLY A 226 9.18 7.90 9.16
N ASN A 227 9.27 9.07 9.82
CA ASN A 227 10.53 9.68 10.21
C ASN A 227 11.32 8.76 11.16
N ILE A 228 10.64 8.14 12.12
CA ILE A 228 11.27 7.19 13.05
C ILE A 228 11.71 5.93 12.31
N ALA A 229 10.83 5.32 11.51
CA ALA A 229 11.11 4.08 10.80
C ALA A 229 12.29 4.19 9.82
N MET A 230 12.45 5.36 9.18
CA MET A 230 13.51 5.63 8.20
C MET A 230 14.70 6.40 8.79
N ASN A 231 14.68 6.67 10.09
CA ASN A 231 15.67 7.51 10.76
C ASN A 231 15.89 8.85 10.04
N ALA A 232 14.81 9.58 9.81
CA ALA A 232 14.84 10.82 9.04
C ALA A 232 15.76 11.87 9.72
N GLY A 233 16.51 12.57 8.89
CA GLY A 233 17.30 13.74 9.27
C GLY A 233 16.75 14.99 8.61
N GLY A 234 17.66 15.91 8.32
CA GLY A 234 17.38 17.19 7.67
C GLY A 234 18.60 18.10 7.77
N LYS A 235 18.42 19.38 7.50
CA LYS A 235 19.52 20.36 7.58
C LYS A 235 20.06 20.48 9.01
N LYS A 236 19.19 20.36 10.00
CA LYS A 236 19.53 20.48 11.43
C LYS A 236 20.24 19.23 11.98
N ALA A 237 20.21 18.11 11.27
CA ALA A 237 20.82 16.86 11.71
C ALA A 237 22.33 16.95 11.95
N VAL A 238 23.02 17.87 11.29
CA VAL A 238 24.45 18.14 11.52
C VAL A 238 24.74 18.58 12.96
N LEU A 239 23.80 19.30 13.58
CA LEU A 239 23.96 19.81 14.96
C LEU A 239 23.26 18.95 15.99
N TRP A 240 22.09 18.41 15.66
CA TRP A 240 21.19 17.81 16.65
C TRP A 240 20.81 16.36 16.34
N GLY A 241 21.47 15.75 15.36
CA GLY A 241 21.24 14.36 15.01
C GLY A 241 19.96 14.14 14.17
N THR A 242 19.60 12.88 14.04
CA THR A 242 18.47 12.38 13.27
C THR A 242 17.28 12.05 14.18
N ALA A 243 16.23 11.42 13.61
CA ALA A 243 15.07 10.98 14.40
C ALA A 243 15.45 10.06 15.57
N LEU A 244 16.44 9.16 15.38
CA LEU A 244 16.90 8.25 16.44
C LEU A 244 17.48 9.02 17.63
N ASP A 245 18.24 10.07 17.38
CA ASP A 245 18.89 10.87 18.44
C ASP A 245 17.88 11.74 19.21
N ASN A 246 16.71 11.96 18.65
CA ASN A 246 15.64 12.80 19.21
C ASN A 246 14.41 11.99 19.66
N LEU A 247 14.54 10.68 19.80
CA LEU A 247 13.46 9.77 20.16
C LEU A 247 13.59 9.34 21.64
N ALA A 248 12.66 9.76 22.48
CA ALA A 248 12.64 9.38 23.88
C ALA A 248 12.11 7.95 24.10
N SER A 249 11.06 7.58 23.40
CA SER A 249 10.48 6.22 23.44
C SER A 249 9.54 6.02 22.26
N TRP A 250 9.23 4.78 21.93
CA TRP A 250 8.23 4.43 20.91
C TRP A 250 7.48 3.15 21.29
N ARG A 251 6.32 2.97 20.66
CA ARG A 251 5.60 1.70 20.61
C ARG A 251 5.56 1.20 19.19
N MET A 252 5.75 -0.10 18.98
CA MET A 252 5.69 -0.72 17.68
C MET A 252 5.01 -2.09 17.75
N VAL A 253 4.44 -2.52 16.64
CA VAL A 253 3.94 -3.88 16.47
C VAL A 253 5.03 -4.71 15.79
N THR A 254 5.35 -5.87 16.39
CA THR A 254 6.34 -6.84 15.89
C THR A 254 5.69 -8.18 15.63
#